data_8a9c4c08f20ad08808ac502afd2d34d2
#
_entry.id   8a9c4c08f20ad08808ac502afd2d34d2
#
_cell.length_a   1.000
_cell.length_b   1.000
_cell.length_c   1.000
_cell.angle_alpha   90.00
_cell.angle_beta   90.00
_cell.angle_gamma   90.00
#
_symmetry.space_group_name_H-M   'P 1'
#
loop_
_entity.id
_entity.type
_entity.pdbx_description
1 polymer ?
#
loop_
_entity_poly.entity_id
_entity_poly.type
_entity_poly.pdbx_seq_one_letter_code
_entity_poly.pdbx_strand_id
1 'polypeptide(L)'
;MEQVLEKMRDIIREGGNIVVLAGMNITYDMGLNGVNAEHLAYDVEQKYGYPNDEIVSSSFYTRRAPLFYKYYKEVILNIDDPQPSPIHYGIYKLQQCSKLSAVV
;
A
#
# COMPACT_ATOMS: atom_id res chain seq x y z
N MET A 1 3.97 17.48 -20.02
CA MET A 1 4.36 16.29 -19.23
C MET A 1 5.88 16.19 -19.08
N GLU A 2 6.62 16.25 -20.18
CA GLU A 2 8.08 16.14 -20.15
C GLU A 2 8.75 17.25 -19.32
N GLN A 3 8.33 18.50 -19.50
CA GLN A 3 8.82 19.64 -18.71
C GLN A 3 8.56 19.49 -17.19
N VAL A 4 7.43 18.86 -16.83
CA VAL A 4 7.09 18.60 -15.42
C VAL A 4 8.03 17.55 -14.86
N LEU A 5 8.32 16.50 -15.61
CA LEU A 5 9.24 15.43 -15.20
C LEU A 5 10.67 15.95 -15.04
N GLU A 6 11.14 16.81 -15.95
CA GLU A 6 12.45 17.43 -15.83
C GLU A 6 12.55 18.28 -14.57
N LYS A 7 11.56 19.10 -14.32
CA LYS A 7 11.50 19.92 -13.12
C LYS A 7 11.51 19.07 -11.83
N MET A 8 10.77 17.96 -11.82
CA MET A 8 10.78 17.01 -10.71
C MET A 8 12.16 16.36 -10.53
N ARG A 9 12.82 15.98 -11.60
CA ARG A 9 14.20 15.43 -11.55
C ARG A 9 15.18 16.42 -10.95
N ASP A 10 15.09 17.68 -11.34
CA ASP A 10 15.97 18.74 -10.80
C ASP A 10 15.72 18.95 -9.31
N ILE A 11 14.47 18.99 -8.88
CA ILE A 11 14.12 19.10 -7.46
C ILE A 11 14.71 17.93 -6.66
N ILE A 12 14.61 16.71 -7.16
CA ILE A 12 15.16 15.53 -6.50
C ILE A 12 16.69 15.57 -6.51
N ARG A 13 17.31 16.00 -7.61
CA ARG A 13 18.77 16.09 -7.74
C ARG A 13 19.37 17.08 -6.75
N GLU A 14 18.73 18.22 -6.59
CA GLU A 14 19.20 19.31 -5.71
C GLU A 14 18.76 19.17 -4.27
N GLY A 15 17.68 18.43 -4.02
CA GLY A 15 17.12 18.23 -2.69
C GLY A 15 17.99 17.33 -1.81
N GLY A 16 18.04 17.64 -0.51
CA GLY A 16 18.76 16.86 0.51
C GLY A 16 17.87 16.34 1.64
N ASN A 17 16.62 16.81 1.71
CA ASN A 17 15.66 16.44 2.77
C ASN A 17 14.31 16.11 2.15
N ILE A 18 14.24 14.97 1.49
CA ILE A 18 13.03 14.52 0.80
C ILE A 18 12.18 13.68 1.76
N VAL A 19 10.90 14.01 1.86
CA VAL A 19 9.90 13.21 2.57
C VAL A 19 8.97 12.59 1.53
N VAL A 20 8.79 11.27 1.62
CA VAL A 20 7.87 10.53 0.74
C VAL A 20 6.59 10.25 1.50
N LEU A 21 5.46 10.70 0.93
CA LEU A 21 4.13 10.33 1.40
C LEU A 21 3.65 9.16 0.55
N ALA A 22 3.52 7.99 1.17
CA ALA A 22 3.11 6.77 0.50
C ALA A 22 1.78 6.26 1.04
N GLY A 23 0.87 5.93 0.15
CA GLY A 23 -0.39 5.29 0.50
C GLY A 23 -0.46 3.85 0.00
N MET A 24 -1.64 3.25 0.08
CA MET A 24 -1.87 1.87 -0.36
C MET A 24 -1.58 1.62 -1.84
N ASN A 25 -1.59 2.67 -2.67
CA ASN A 25 -1.41 2.54 -4.11
C ASN A 25 -0.02 1.99 -4.50
N ILE A 26 0.98 2.14 -3.65
CA ILE A 26 2.31 1.55 -3.93
C ILE A 26 2.29 0.02 -3.95
N THR A 27 1.28 -0.60 -3.31
CA THR A 27 1.15 -2.06 -3.25
C THR A 27 0.52 -2.67 -4.50
N TYR A 28 -0.21 -1.88 -5.30
CA TYR A 28 -0.85 -2.38 -6.51
C TYR A 28 0.18 -2.89 -7.54
N ASP A 29 1.29 -2.20 -7.68
CA ASP A 29 2.36 -2.58 -8.60
C ASP A 29 3.10 -3.86 -8.17
N MET A 30 2.87 -4.31 -6.94
CA MET A 30 3.37 -5.59 -6.44
C MET A 30 2.44 -6.76 -6.76
N GLY A 31 1.33 -6.52 -7.43
CA GLY A 31 0.30 -7.53 -7.65
C GLY A 31 -0.61 -7.75 -6.43
N LEU A 32 -0.50 -6.91 -5.41
CA LEU A 32 -1.35 -6.97 -4.24
C LEU A 32 -2.66 -6.25 -4.51
N ASN A 33 -3.76 -6.95 -4.34
CA ASN A 33 -5.07 -6.33 -4.38
C ASN A 33 -5.31 -5.57 -3.08
N GLY A 34 -5.63 -4.30 -3.18
CA GLY A 34 -6.05 -3.52 -2.01
C GLY A 34 -7.32 -4.12 -1.40
N VAL A 35 -7.55 -3.82 -0.12
CA VAL A 35 -8.74 -4.28 0.61
C VAL A 35 -10.06 -3.88 -0.06
N ASN A 36 -10.05 -2.89 -0.93
CA ASN A 36 -11.22 -2.38 -1.65
C ASN A 36 -11.29 -2.87 -3.11
N ALA A 37 -10.55 -3.92 -3.47
CA ALA A 37 -10.60 -4.48 -4.81
C ALA A 37 -12.01 -5.03 -5.10
N GLU A 38 -12.68 -4.48 -6.09
CA GLU A 38 -14.08 -4.80 -6.41
C GLU A 38 -14.29 -6.30 -6.69
N HIS A 39 -13.34 -6.94 -7.37
CA HIS A 39 -13.45 -8.35 -7.70
C HIS A 39 -13.39 -9.29 -6.48
N LEU A 40 -12.90 -8.80 -5.34
CA LEU A 40 -12.86 -9.55 -4.09
C LEU A 40 -14.07 -9.27 -3.18
N ALA A 41 -14.77 -8.16 -3.40
CA ALA A 41 -15.83 -7.71 -2.50
C ALA A 41 -16.96 -8.74 -2.34
N TYR A 42 -17.40 -9.34 -3.44
CA TYR A 42 -18.45 -10.36 -3.42
C TYR A 42 -18.00 -11.61 -2.66
N ASP A 43 -16.83 -12.11 -2.95
CA ASP A 43 -16.29 -13.32 -2.32
C ASP A 43 -16.07 -13.12 -0.82
N VAL A 44 -15.62 -11.95 -0.42
CA VAL A 44 -15.44 -11.58 0.99
C VAL A 44 -16.78 -11.58 1.72
N GLU A 45 -17.79 -10.96 1.16
CA GLU A 45 -19.12 -10.91 1.78
C GLU A 45 -19.72 -12.29 1.90
N GLN A 46 -19.59 -13.15 0.88
CA GLN A 46 -20.07 -14.53 0.92
C GLN A 46 -19.36 -15.38 1.97
N LYS A 47 -18.06 -15.23 2.10
CA LYS A 47 -17.25 -16.04 3.02
C LYS A 47 -17.35 -15.59 4.48
N TYR A 48 -17.33 -14.30 4.73
CA TYR A 48 -17.25 -13.73 6.08
C TYR A 48 -18.57 -13.19 6.62
N GLY A 49 -19.59 -13.05 5.74
CA GLY A 49 -20.91 -12.56 6.11
C GLY A 49 -21.02 -11.04 6.29
N TYR A 50 -19.97 -10.28 5.95
CA TYR A 50 -19.91 -8.83 6.06
C TYR A 50 -19.23 -8.20 4.86
N PRO A 51 -19.65 -6.99 4.45
CA PRO A 51 -18.95 -6.25 3.41
C PRO A 51 -17.49 -5.96 3.79
N ASN A 52 -16.63 -5.91 2.79
CA ASN A 52 -15.19 -5.70 2.97
C ASN A 52 -14.87 -4.40 3.73
N ASP A 53 -15.53 -3.31 3.40
CA ASP A 53 -15.36 -2.02 4.04
C ASP A 53 -15.79 -2.03 5.52
N GLU A 54 -16.76 -2.85 5.88
CA GLU A 54 -17.15 -3.04 7.28
C GLU A 54 -16.09 -3.81 8.07
N ILE A 55 -15.56 -4.90 7.51
CA ILE A 55 -14.54 -5.74 8.17
C ILE A 55 -13.28 -4.94 8.50
N VAL A 56 -12.86 -4.03 7.62
CA VAL A 56 -11.65 -3.22 7.82
C VAL A 56 -11.88 -1.98 8.68
N SER A 57 -13.07 -1.79 9.22
CA SER A 57 -13.35 -0.67 10.12
C SER A 57 -12.79 -0.91 11.53
N SER A 58 -12.45 0.18 12.21
CA SER A 58 -11.97 0.09 13.60
C SER A 58 -13.02 -0.45 14.56
N SER A 59 -14.29 -0.14 14.31
CA SER A 59 -15.40 -0.65 15.11
C SER A 59 -15.57 -2.16 14.97
N PHE A 60 -15.38 -2.71 13.79
CA PHE A 60 -15.42 -4.15 13.56
C PHE A 60 -14.26 -4.85 14.25
N TYR A 61 -13.05 -4.33 14.11
CA TYR A 61 -11.87 -4.82 14.79
C TYR A 61 -12.07 -4.90 16.31
N THR A 62 -12.66 -3.87 16.89
CA THR A 62 -12.91 -3.82 18.34
C THR A 62 -13.94 -4.84 18.79
N ARG A 63 -15.01 -5.04 18.02
CA ARG A 63 -16.14 -5.90 18.43
C ARG A 63 -15.98 -7.36 18.00
N ARG A 64 -15.29 -7.61 16.91
CA ARG A 64 -15.17 -8.94 16.29
C ARG A 64 -13.72 -9.25 15.87
N ALA A 65 -12.80 -9.04 16.79
CA ALA A 65 -11.38 -9.25 16.55
C ALA A 65 -11.03 -10.64 15.98
N PRO A 66 -11.58 -11.76 16.45
CA PRO A 66 -11.26 -13.08 15.88
C PRO A 66 -11.60 -13.18 14.40
N LEU A 67 -12.75 -12.66 13.97
CA LEU A 67 -13.16 -12.68 12.57
C LEU A 67 -12.32 -11.71 11.73
N PHE A 68 -11.96 -10.55 12.27
CA PHE A 68 -11.05 -9.62 11.63
C PHE A 68 -9.68 -10.26 11.37
N TYR A 69 -9.10 -10.93 12.36
CA TYR A 69 -7.80 -11.59 12.21
C TYR A 69 -7.85 -12.74 11.21
N LYS A 70 -8.94 -13.50 11.19
CA LYS A 70 -9.14 -14.55 10.19
C LYS A 70 -9.14 -13.96 8.77
N TYR A 71 -9.92 -12.92 8.55
CA TYR A 71 -9.96 -12.19 7.29
C TYR A 71 -8.58 -11.65 6.91
N TYR A 72 -7.92 -10.98 7.83
CA TYR A 72 -6.61 -10.36 7.61
C TYR A 72 -5.57 -11.38 7.16
N LYS A 73 -5.54 -12.52 7.84
CA LYS A 73 -4.63 -13.62 7.51
C LYS A 73 -4.93 -14.23 6.14
N GLU A 74 -6.19 -14.48 5.85
CA GLU A 74 -6.60 -15.20 4.63
C GLU A 74 -6.63 -14.32 3.38
N VAL A 75 -6.92 -13.04 3.53
CA VAL A 75 -7.11 -12.12 2.39
C VAL A 75 -5.94 -11.15 2.24
N ILE A 76 -5.49 -10.54 3.33
CA ILE A 76 -4.45 -9.50 3.26
C ILE A 76 -3.05 -10.11 3.25
N LEU A 77 -2.77 -11.04 4.16
CA LEU A 77 -1.44 -11.65 4.30
C LEU A 77 -1.21 -12.86 3.40
N ASN A 78 -2.25 -13.38 2.75
CA ASN A 78 -2.14 -14.53 1.86
C ASN A 78 -1.64 -14.09 0.48
N ILE A 79 -0.37 -13.80 0.39
CA ILE A 79 0.29 -13.27 -0.80
C ILE A 79 1.44 -14.20 -1.16
N ASP A 80 1.43 -14.69 -2.39
CA ASP A 80 2.50 -15.53 -2.92
C ASP A 80 3.67 -14.65 -3.38
N ASP A 81 4.79 -14.76 -2.67
CA ASP A 81 6.10 -14.16 -3.02
C ASP A 81 6.01 -12.69 -3.51
N PRO A 82 5.56 -11.76 -2.66
CA PRO A 82 5.45 -10.36 -3.07
C PRO A 82 6.83 -9.77 -3.36
N GLN A 83 6.96 -9.13 -4.53
CA GLN A 83 8.18 -8.47 -4.93
C GLN A 83 8.04 -6.94 -4.83
N PRO A 84 9.10 -6.23 -4.42
CA PRO A 84 9.06 -4.78 -4.41
C PRO A 84 8.79 -4.21 -5.81
N SER A 85 7.99 -3.15 -5.89
CA SER A 85 7.72 -2.45 -7.14
C SER A 85 8.84 -1.44 -7.48
N PRO A 86 8.86 -0.88 -8.70
CA PRO A 86 9.78 0.21 -9.05
C PRO A 86 9.72 1.40 -8.08
N ILE A 87 8.56 1.68 -7.51
CA ILE A 87 8.39 2.75 -6.52
C ILE A 87 9.20 2.46 -5.25
N HIS A 88 9.15 1.22 -4.77
CA HIS A 88 9.93 0.78 -3.60
C HIS A 88 11.43 0.90 -3.86
N TYR A 89 11.90 0.50 -5.03
CA TYR A 89 13.30 0.65 -5.43
C TYR A 89 13.71 2.12 -5.53
N GLY A 90 12.83 3.00 -6.03
CA GLY A 90 13.07 4.43 -6.09
C GLY A 90 13.27 5.04 -4.70
N ILE A 91 12.42 4.70 -3.74
CA ILE A 91 12.51 5.15 -2.34
C ILE A 91 13.82 4.65 -1.71
N TYR A 92 14.16 3.37 -1.91
CA TYR A 92 15.41 2.79 -1.43
C TYR A 92 16.63 3.51 -2.01
N LYS A 93 16.59 3.86 -3.27
CA LYS A 93 17.67 4.59 -3.94
C LYS A 93 17.85 6.01 -3.37
N LEU A 94 16.76 6.69 -3.05
CA LEU A 94 16.82 7.98 -2.35
C LEU A 94 17.48 7.84 -0.98
N GLN A 95 17.19 6.77 -0.26
CA GLN A 95 17.85 6.47 1.02
C GLN A 95 19.35 6.24 0.84
N GLN A 96 19.76 5.46 -0.15
CA GLN A 96 21.17 5.21 -0.44
C GLN A 96 21.95 6.49 -0.80
N CYS A 97 21.30 7.45 -1.46
CA CYS A 97 21.89 8.74 -1.80
C CYS A 97 21.86 9.74 -0.66
N SER A 98 21.44 9.34 0.54
CA SER A 98 21.28 10.19 1.72
C SER A 98 20.35 11.39 1.52
N LYS A 99 19.35 11.24 0.66
CA LYS A 99 18.36 12.28 0.32
C LYS A 99 17.02 12.08 1.02
N LEU A 100 16.75 10.88 1.55
CA LEU A 100 15.49 10.54 2.17
C LEU A 100 15.52 10.85 3.67
N SER A 101 14.60 11.71 4.11
CA SER A 101 14.45 12.06 5.54
C SER A 101 13.42 11.18 6.22
N ALA A 102 12.31 10.88 5.56
CA ALA A 102 11.25 10.06 6.11
C ALA A 102 10.34 9.49 5.00
N VAL A 103 9.66 8.40 5.31
CA VAL A 103 8.53 7.87 4.57
C VAL A 103 7.32 7.87 5.50
N VAL A 104 6.23 8.47 5.05
CA VAL A 104 5.00 8.58 5.83
C VAL A 104 3.86 7.85 5.15
#